data_f5d3551f0c4ea83e3d3b8ae4140ad621
#
_entry.id   f5d3551f0c4ea83e3d3b8ae4140ad621
#
_cell.length_a   1.000
_cell.length_b   1.000
_cell.length_c   1.000
_cell.angle_alpha   90.00
_cell.angle_beta   90.00
_cell.angle_gamma   90.00
#
_symmetry.space_group_name_H-M   'P 1'
#
loop_
_entity.id
_entity.type
_entity.pdbx_description
1 polymer ?
#
loop_
_entity_poly.entity_id
_entity_poly.type
_entity_poly.pdbx_seq_one_letter_code
_entity_poly.pdbx_strand_id
1 'polypeptide(L)'
;MARTDQEQNREPRALQSREAVERPKQWMPPQLLPDPNEEPGYAFRWIRISSLGKDDAPNISGKLREGWEPVKASDHPEIRLFNSGQNRFPDSIEVGGLLLCKTPVEFTEQRDAYYRNQAESQMHSVDNNFMRESDARMPLFNERKTTVTFGKGM
;
A
#
# COMPACT_ATOMS: atom_id res chain seq x y z
N MET A 1 2.38 65.81 39.71
CA MET A 1 1.72 64.56 39.44
C MET A 1 2.43 63.95 38.24
N ALA A 2 3.30 62.98 38.53
CA ALA A 2 4.10 62.35 37.50
C ALA A 2 3.28 61.18 36.89
N ARG A 3 3.04 61.21 35.60
CA ARG A 3 2.50 60.07 34.85
C ARG A 3 3.65 59.06 34.66
N THR A 4 3.54 57.96 35.30
CA THR A 4 4.41 56.81 35.05
C THR A 4 4.06 56.22 33.67
N ASP A 5 4.96 56.47 32.72
CA ASP A 5 4.94 55.77 31.41
C ASP A 5 5.36 54.31 31.64
N GLN A 6 4.39 53.47 31.86
CA GLN A 6 4.58 52.04 31.69
C GLN A 6 4.56 51.81 30.16
N GLU A 7 5.70 51.94 29.53
CA GLU A 7 5.94 51.33 28.23
C GLU A 7 5.74 49.83 28.38
N GLN A 8 4.53 49.41 28.09
CA GLN A 8 4.22 47.98 27.92
C GLN A 8 5.04 47.53 26.72
N ASN A 9 6.12 46.83 27.03
CA ASN A 9 6.90 46.08 26.04
C ASN A 9 5.98 44.97 25.48
N ARG A 10 5.07 45.39 24.56
CA ARG A 10 4.25 44.47 23.80
C ARG A 10 5.14 43.91 22.72
N GLU A 11 5.53 42.66 22.85
CA GLU A 11 6.13 41.92 21.78
C GLU A 11 5.31 42.12 20.50
N PRO A 12 5.95 42.42 19.36
CA PRO A 12 5.24 42.64 18.11
C PRO A 12 4.35 41.46 17.80
N ARG A 13 3.09 41.71 17.49
CA ARG A 13 2.09 40.65 17.13
C ARG A 13 2.57 39.70 16.03
N ALA A 14 3.58 40.12 15.27
CA ALA A 14 4.24 39.30 14.25
C ALA A 14 5.14 38.20 14.85
N LEU A 15 5.58 38.36 16.13
CA LEU A 15 6.38 37.35 16.85
C LEU A 15 5.53 36.44 17.72
N GLN A 16 4.28 36.80 18.02
CA GLN A 16 3.29 35.84 18.53
C GLN A 16 2.94 34.90 17.37
N SER A 17 3.81 33.94 17.20
CA SER A 17 3.80 32.95 16.16
C SER A 17 2.39 32.39 16.01
N ARG A 18 1.79 32.58 14.87
CA ARG A 18 1.06 31.49 14.26
C ARG A 18 1.99 30.30 14.39
N GLU A 19 1.69 29.33 15.23
CA GLU A 19 2.28 28.00 15.14
C GLU A 19 2.45 27.73 13.66
N ALA A 20 3.68 27.48 13.25
CA ALA A 20 3.97 27.30 11.84
C ALA A 20 3.27 26.00 11.42
N VAL A 21 1.99 26.11 11.10
CA VAL A 21 1.28 25.05 10.44
C VAL A 21 2.02 24.89 9.13
N GLU A 22 2.85 23.86 9.05
CA GLU A 22 3.56 23.51 7.84
C GLU A 22 2.52 23.29 6.74
N ARG A 23 2.35 24.32 5.93
CA ARG A 23 1.47 24.22 4.78
C ARG A 23 2.15 23.29 3.77
N PRO A 24 1.41 22.33 3.18
CA PRO A 24 1.96 21.51 2.13
C PRO A 24 2.54 22.40 1.04
N LYS A 25 3.82 22.23 0.73
CA LYS A 25 4.56 23.06 -0.22
C LYS A 25 4.13 22.83 -1.67
N GLN A 26 3.47 21.70 -1.95
CA GLN A 26 3.05 21.31 -3.28
C GLN A 26 1.65 20.71 -3.24
N TRP A 27 0.80 21.12 -4.16
CA TRP A 27 -0.48 20.46 -4.38
C TRP A 27 -0.24 19.11 -5.07
N MET A 28 -0.84 18.03 -4.53
CA MET A 28 -0.89 16.71 -5.14
C MET A 28 -2.37 16.32 -5.34
N PRO A 29 -2.70 15.62 -6.45
CA PRO A 29 -4.05 15.12 -6.64
C PRO A 29 -4.43 14.19 -5.48
N PRO A 30 -5.68 14.25 -4.98
CA PRO A 30 -6.12 13.39 -3.90
C PRO A 30 -6.07 11.93 -4.35
N GLN A 31 -5.51 11.08 -3.52
CA GLN A 31 -5.52 9.64 -3.73
C GLN A 31 -6.94 9.11 -3.52
N LEU A 32 -7.36 8.16 -4.35
CA LEU A 32 -8.67 7.53 -4.22
C LEU A 32 -8.79 6.71 -2.91
N LEU A 33 -7.70 6.05 -2.54
CA LEU A 33 -7.58 5.30 -1.30
C LEU A 33 -6.51 5.98 -0.43
N PRO A 34 -6.82 6.27 0.84
CA PRO A 34 -5.84 6.80 1.75
C PRO A 34 -4.79 5.75 2.10
N ASP A 35 -3.53 6.18 2.19
CA ASP A 35 -2.46 5.34 2.68
C ASP A 35 -2.43 5.39 4.22
N PRO A 36 -2.42 4.24 4.90
CA PRO A 36 -2.25 4.20 6.35
C PRO A 36 -0.84 4.62 6.75
N ASN A 37 -0.70 5.14 7.98
CA ASN A 37 0.61 5.33 8.57
C ASN A 37 1.34 3.98 8.68
N GLU A 38 2.62 3.97 8.33
CA GLU A 38 3.42 2.74 8.33
C GLU A 38 3.58 2.19 9.76
N GLU A 39 3.26 0.91 9.95
CA GLU A 39 3.57 0.16 11.16
C GLU A 39 4.82 -0.70 10.91
N PRO A 40 5.88 -0.59 11.75
CA PRO A 40 7.07 -1.41 11.60
C PRO A 40 6.75 -2.91 11.64
N GLY A 41 7.21 -3.66 10.64
CA GLY A 41 7.00 -5.11 10.54
C GLY A 41 5.66 -5.54 9.94
N TYR A 42 4.80 -4.61 9.53
CA TYR A 42 3.54 -4.92 8.88
C TYR A 42 3.46 -4.33 7.48
N ALA A 43 2.85 -5.10 6.58
CA ALA A 43 2.49 -4.65 5.24
C ALA A 43 0.98 -4.46 5.16
N PHE A 44 0.54 -3.34 4.59
CA PHE A 44 -0.87 -3.00 4.41
C PHE A 44 -1.34 -3.30 2.99
N ARG A 45 -2.61 -3.69 2.88
CA ARG A 45 -3.24 -3.92 1.59
C ARG A 45 -4.75 -3.70 1.66
N TRP A 46 -5.29 -3.05 0.64
CA TRP A 46 -6.72 -2.98 0.40
C TRP A 46 -7.23 -4.25 -0.26
N ILE A 47 -8.16 -4.94 0.38
CA ILE A 47 -8.74 -6.22 -0.07
C ILE A 47 -10.19 -5.99 -0.45
N ARG A 48 -10.57 -6.39 -1.65
CA ARG A 48 -11.95 -6.26 -2.12
C ARG A 48 -12.88 -7.19 -1.36
N ILE A 49 -13.95 -6.61 -0.79
CA ILE A 49 -15.02 -7.32 -0.10
C ILE A 49 -16.34 -7.26 -0.87
N SER A 50 -16.49 -6.26 -1.75
CA SER A 50 -17.65 -6.14 -2.61
C SER A 50 -17.30 -5.55 -3.96
N SER A 51 -18.08 -5.87 -4.99
CA SER A 51 -17.98 -5.31 -6.33
C SER A 51 -19.37 -5.10 -6.91
N LEU A 52 -19.66 -3.88 -7.39
CA LEU A 52 -20.97 -3.52 -7.95
C LEU A 52 -22.15 -3.86 -7.02
N GLY A 53 -21.99 -3.66 -5.72
CA GLY A 53 -23.02 -3.97 -4.72
C GLY A 53 -23.19 -5.46 -4.40
N LYS A 54 -22.39 -6.34 -4.99
CA LYS A 54 -22.37 -7.78 -4.69
C LYS A 54 -21.18 -8.13 -3.81
N ASP A 55 -21.40 -9.04 -2.88
CA ASP A 55 -20.39 -9.54 -1.95
C ASP A 55 -19.40 -10.44 -2.64
N ASP A 56 -18.10 -10.25 -2.33
CA ASP A 56 -17.02 -11.12 -2.78
C ASP A 56 -16.47 -11.94 -1.59
N ALA A 57 -17.37 -12.74 -1.00
CA ALA A 57 -17.03 -13.60 0.14
C ALA A 57 -15.88 -14.58 -0.12
N PRO A 58 -15.74 -15.19 -1.33
CA PRO A 58 -14.61 -16.07 -1.62
C PRO A 58 -13.27 -15.35 -1.54
N ASN A 59 -13.18 -14.12 -2.06
CA ASN A 59 -11.94 -13.34 -2.04
C ASN A 59 -11.51 -13.01 -0.61
N ILE A 60 -12.41 -12.45 0.20
CA ILE A 60 -12.08 -12.07 1.57
C ILE A 60 -11.73 -13.29 2.42
N SER A 61 -12.50 -14.39 2.33
CA SER A 61 -12.20 -15.60 3.11
C SER A 61 -10.88 -16.24 2.69
N GLY A 62 -10.51 -16.17 1.41
CA GLY A 62 -9.19 -16.58 0.92
C GLY A 62 -8.08 -15.77 1.56
N LYS A 63 -8.22 -14.44 1.56
CA LYS A 63 -7.21 -13.55 2.11
C LYS A 63 -7.05 -13.67 3.63
N LEU A 64 -8.13 -13.82 4.37
CA LEU A 64 -8.05 -14.09 5.81
C LEU A 64 -7.30 -15.39 6.12
N ARG A 65 -7.50 -16.43 5.30
CA ARG A 65 -6.74 -17.70 5.44
C ARG A 65 -5.26 -17.57 5.04
N GLU A 66 -4.92 -16.62 4.20
CA GLU A 66 -3.53 -16.28 3.86
C GLU A 66 -2.81 -15.50 4.99
N GLY A 67 -3.48 -15.17 6.09
CA GLY A 67 -2.92 -14.44 7.22
C GLY A 67 -3.08 -12.91 7.15
N TRP A 68 -4.02 -12.43 6.33
CA TRP A 68 -4.40 -11.03 6.34
C TRP A 68 -5.41 -10.76 7.45
N GLU A 69 -5.16 -9.73 8.27
CA GLU A 69 -6.03 -9.33 9.37
C GLU A 69 -6.64 -7.95 9.09
N PRO A 70 -7.96 -7.76 9.34
CA PRO A 70 -8.58 -6.44 9.21
C PRO A 70 -7.97 -5.44 10.19
N VAL A 71 -7.69 -4.24 9.71
CA VAL A 71 -7.15 -3.15 10.51
C VAL A 71 -8.27 -2.45 11.26
N LYS A 72 -8.07 -2.20 12.55
CA LYS A 72 -9.05 -1.50 13.38
C LYS A 72 -9.02 0.00 13.11
N ALA A 73 -10.19 0.61 13.03
CA ALA A 73 -10.33 2.05 12.83
C ALA A 73 -9.80 2.87 14.03
N SER A 74 -9.68 2.25 15.22
CA SER A 74 -9.06 2.88 16.40
C SER A 74 -7.58 3.12 16.25
N ASP A 75 -6.90 2.23 15.51
CA ASP A 75 -5.44 2.23 15.39
C ASP A 75 -4.97 3.27 14.35
N HIS A 76 -5.85 3.60 13.40
CA HIS A 76 -5.58 4.55 12.31
C HIS A 76 -6.64 5.67 12.24
N PRO A 77 -6.63 6.62 13.18
CA PRO A 77 -7.60 7.70 13.24
C PRO A 77 -7.55 8.63 12.02
N GLU A 78 -6.42 8.70 11.33
CA GLU A 78 -6.22 9.48 10.10
C GLU A 78 -7.12 9.02 8.95
N ILE A 79 -7.47 7.74 8.91
CA ILE A 79 -8.31 7.16 7.84
C ILE A 79 -9.79 7.14 8.22
N ARG A 80 -10.11 7.36 9.49
CA ARG A 80 -11.48 7.27 10.01
C ARG A 80 -12.50 8.12 9.24
N LEU A 81 -12.09 9.28 8.71
CA LEU A 81 -12.95 10.19 7.95
C LEU A 81 -13.38 9.62 6.59
N PHE A 82 -12.64 8.67 6.05
CA PHE A 82 -12.90 8.04 4.76
C PHE A 82 -13.73 6.76 4.88
N ASN A 83 -13.99 6.31 6.11
CA ASN A 83 -14.75 5.10 6.35
C ASN A 83 -16.21 5.25 5.89
N SER A 84 -16.69 4.34 5.07
CA SER A 84 -18.02 4.41 4.42
C SER A 84 -19.20 4.19 5.38
N GLY A 85 -18.96 3.86 6.63
CA GLY A 85 -19.99 3.70 7.67
C GLY A 85 -20.89 2.46 7.53
N GLN A 86 -20.83 1.74 6.42
CA GLN A 86 -21.51 0.45 6.23
C GLN A 86 -20.53 -0.70 6.42
N ASN A 87 -19.96 -0.79 7.61
CA ASN A 87 -18.92 -1.78 7.88
C ASN A 87 -19.52 -3.16 8.09
N ARG A 88 -19.14 -4.11 7.26
CA ARG A 88 -19.42 -5.54 7.48
C ARG A 88 -18.58 -6.12 8.59
N PHE A 89 -17.38 -5.58 8.74
CA PHE A 89 -16.46 -5.95 9.81
C PHE A 89 -16.54 -4.86 10.87
N PRO A 90 -17.04 -5.20 12.07
CA PRO A 90 -17.09 -4.24 13.19
C PRO A 90 -15.70 -3.63 13.44
N ASP A 91 -15.66 -2.34 13.69
CA ASP A 91 -14.44 -1.57 14.00
C ASP A 91 -13.33 -1.59 12.94
N SER A 92 -13.59 -2.08 11.72
CA SER A 92 -12.61 -2.08 10.63
C SER A 92 -12.75 -0.87 9.71
N ILE A 93 -11.73 -0.66 8.88
CA ILE A 93 -11.68 0.44 7.89
C ILE A 93 -12.14 -0.10 6.54
N GLU A 94 -13.29 0.39 6.07
CA GLU A 94 -13.87 0.02 4.78
C GLU A 94 -14.12 1.27 3.93
N VAL A 95 -13.58 1.30 2.72
CA VAL A 95 -13.73 2.39 1.75
C VAL A 95 -14.13 1.83 0.39
N GLY A 96 -15.29 2.21 -0.10
CA GLY A 96 -15.73 1.86 -1.46
C GLY A 96 -15.79 0.36 -1.76
N GLY A 97 -16.08 -0.49 -0.78
CA GLY A 97 -16.10 -1.94 -0.92
C GLY A 97 -14.72 -2.61 -0.84
N LEU A 98 -13.75 -1.88 -0.34
CA LEU A 98 -12.40 -2.36 -0.02
C LEU A 98 -12.19 -2.30 1.49
N LEU A 99 -11.62 -3.35 2.04
CA LEU A 99 -11.26 -3.51 3.45
C LEU A 99 -9.76 -3.34 3.61
N LEU A 100 -9.33 -2.46 4.52
CA LEU A 100 -7.92 -2.35 4.86
C LEU A 100 -7.52 -3.53 5.73
N CYS A 101 -6.49 -4.25 5.30
CA CYS A 101 -5.92 -5.37 6.03
C CYS A 101 -4.42 -5.21 6.16
N LYS A 102 -3.85 -5.81 7.21
CA LYS A 102 -2.42 -5.89 7.45
C LYS A 102 -1.97 -7.33 7.63
N THR A 103 -0.70 -7.59 7.35
CA THR A 103 -0.05 -8.88 7.57
C THR A 103 1.41 -8.66 7.94
N PRO A 104 2.06 -9.54 8.71
CA PRO A 104 3.50 -9.46 8.92
C PRO A 104 4.27 -9.48 7.59
N VAL A 105 5.32 -8.65 7.48
CA VAL A 105 6.15 -8.53 6.26
C VAL A 105 6.74 -9.88 5.86
N GLU A 106 7.11 -10.70 6.83
CA GLU A 106 7.66 -12.05 6.62
C GLU A 106 6.73 -12.95 5.81
N PHE A 107 5.40 -12.82 6.00
CA PHE A 107 4.44 -13.63 5.23
C PHE A 107 4.38 -13.17 3.78
N THR A 108 4.52 -11.87 3.52
CA THR A 108 4.57 -11.36 2.15
C THR A 108 5.84 -11.83 1.45
N GLU A 109 6.98 -11.80 2.12
CA GLU A 109 8.26 -12.27 1.59
C GLU A 109 8.24 -13.77 1.30
N GLN A 110 7.72 -14.59 2.23
CA GLN A 110 7.57 -16.04 2.04
C GLN A 110 6.66 -16.37 0.87
N ARG A 111 5.54 -15.66 0.74
CA ARG A 111 4.62 -15.83 -0.38
C ARG A 111 5.30 -15.48 -1.70
N ASP A 112 6.01 -14.37 -1.76
CA ASP A 112 6.67 -13.91 -2.98
C ASP A 112 7.81 -14.85 -3.37
N ALA A 113 8.55 -15.37 -2.39
CA ALA A 113 9.57 -16.41 -2.60
C ALA A 113 8.94 -17.71 -3.14
N TYR A 114 7.80 -18.15 -2.57
CA TYR A 114 7.08 -19.34 -3.03
C TYR A 114 6.66 -19.22 -4.50
N TYR A 115 6.00 -18.12 -4.88
CA TYR A 115 5.55 -17.95 -6.26
C TYR A 115 6.71 -17.75 -7.24
N ARG A 116 7.79 -17.10 -6.80
CA ARG A 116 9.01 -16.97 -7.61
C ARG A 116 9.61 -18.34 -7.89
N ASN A 117 9.80 -19.16 -6.86
CA ASN A 117 10.33 -20.52 -7.01
C ASN A 117 9.43 -21.39 -7.89
N GLN A 118 8.11 -21.26 -7.76
CA GLN A 118 7.15 -21.97 -8.61
C GLN A 118 7.28 -21.55 -10.08
N ALA A 119 7.36 -20.24 -10.34
CA ALA A 119 7.54 -19.71 -11.70
C ALA A 119 8.88 -20.16 -12.30
N GLU A 120 9.97 -20.10 -11.54
CA GLU A 120 11.29 -20.57 -11.98
C GLU A 120 11.29 -22.08 -12.30
N SER A 121 10.64 -22.89 -11.45
CA SER A 121 10.51 -24.33 -11.67
C SER A 121 9.73 -24.63 -12.95
N GLN A 122 8.61 -23.93 -13.19
CA GLN A 122 7.82 -24.07 -14.41
C GLN A 122 8.65 -23.67 -15.65
N MET A 123 9.36 -22.55 -15.59
CA MET A 123 10.21 -22.10 -16.68
C MET A 123 11.33 -23.09 -16.98
N HIS A 124 11.99 -23.60 -15.94
CA HIS A 124 13.05 -24.61 -16.10
C HIS A 124 12.52 -25.92 -16.71
N SER A 125 11.30 -26.31 -16.36
CA SER A 125 10.63 -27.48 -16.96
C SER A 125 10.36 -27.28 -18.45
N VAL A 126 9.90 -26.10 -18.84
CA VAL A 126 9.66 -25.74 -20.25
C VAL A 126 10.98 -25.74 -21.04
N ASP A 127 12.03 -25.12 -20.49
CA ASP A 127 13.35 -25.08 -21.11
C ASP A 127 13.94 -26.48 -21.30
N ASN A 128 13.82 -27.34 -20.29
CA ASN A 128 14.28 -28.71 -20.38
C ASN A 128 13.53 -29.51 -21.46
N ASN A 129 12.22 -29.33 -21.58
CA ASN A 129 11.43 -29.99 -22.62
C ASN A 129 11.84 -29.47 -24.00
N PHE A 130 12.00 -28.16 -24.15
CA PHE A 130 12.45 -27.55 -25.40
C PHE A 130 13.84 -28.08 -25.82
N MET A 131 14.79 -28.15 -24.89
CA MET A 131 16.14 -28.63 -25.18
C MET A 131 16.21 -30.13 -25.47
N ARG A 132 15.24 -30.94 -25.01
CA ARG A 132 15.13 -32.36 -25.37
C ARG A 132 14.79 -32.59 -26.84
N GLU A 133 14.13 -31.64 -27.47
CA GLU A 133 13.77 -31.67 -28.90
C GLU A 133 14.92 -31.20 -29.81
N SER A 134 16.07 -30.83 -29.22
CA SER A 134 17.24 -30.40 -29.99
C SER A 134 17.87 -31.55 -30.74
N ASP A 135 17.94 -31.42 -32.09
CA ASP A 135 18.61 -32.37 -32.98
C ASP A 135 19.99 -31.80 -33.38
N ALA A 136 20.97 -32.68 -33.53
CA ALA A 136 22.33 -32.33 -34.02
C ALA A 136 22.30 -31.64 -35.41
N ARG A 137 21.29 -31.90 -36.20
CA ARG A 137 21.06 -31.26 -37.54
C ARG A 137 20.49 -29.87 -37.45
N MET A 138 19.78 -29.55 -36.33
CA MET A 138 19.05 -28.29 -36.12
C MET A 138 19.14 -27.93 -34.63
N PRO A 139 20.29 -27.46 -34.17
CA PRO A 139 20.47 -27.16 -32.76
C PRO A 139 19.58 -26.01 -32.32
N LEU A 140 18.86 -26.20 -31.21
CA LEU A 140 18.02 -25.18 -30.59
C LEU A 140 18.86 -24.36 -29.62
N PHE A 141 18.72 -23.05 -29.68
CA PHE A 141 19.36 -22.10 -28.76
C PHE A 141 18.30 -21.43 -27.92
N ASN A 142 18.46 -21.48 -26.60
CA ASN A 142 17.59 -20.78 -25.66
C ASN A 142 18.36 -19.60 -25.07
N GLU A 143 18.29 -18.44 -25.71
CA GLU A 143 18.80 -17.19 -25.18
C GLU A 143 17.62 -16.31 -24.73
N ARG A 144 17.52 -16.07 -23.44
CA ARG A 144 16.54 -15.12 -22.91
C ARG A 144 17.11 -13.71 -22.98
N LYS A 145 16.56 -12.89 -23.87
CA LYS A 145 16.88 -11.46 -23.98
C LYS A 145 15.66 -10.67 -23.55
N THR A 146 15.46 -10.53 -22.23
CA THR A 146 14.42 -9.64 -21.71
C THR A 146 15.09 -8.35 -21.23
N THR A 147 14.90 -7.27 -21.96
CA THR A 147 15.31 -5.92 -21.55
C THR A 147 14.08 -5.11 -21.22
N VAL A 148 13.94 -4.71 -19.96
CA VAL A 148 12.93 -3.73 -19.55
C VAL A 148 13.60 -2.37 -19.52
N THR A 149 13.31 -1.54 -20.51
CA THR A 149 13.73 -0.13 -20.52
C THR A 149 12.61 0.73 -19.94
N PHE A 150 12.83 1.28 -18.76
CA PHE A 150 11.98 2.34 -18.26
C PHE A 150 12.34 3.63 -19.00
N GLY A 151 11.47 4.09 -19.90
CA GLY A 151 11.62 5.38 -20.55
C GLY A 151 11.60 6.46 -19.48
N LYS A 152 12.69 7.22 -19.39
CA LYS A 152 12.73 8.47 -18.62
C LYS A 152 11.92 9.48 -19.44
N GLY A 153 10.64 9.66 -19.07
CA GLY A 153 9.82 10.71 -19.67
C GLY A 153 10.52 12.06 -19.44
N MET A 154 10.74 12.80 -20.52
CA MET A 154 11.14 14.19 -20.46
C MET A 154 9.94 15.04 -20.08
#